data_db41008f620cc4fc1f0a23ab38837440
#
_entry.id   db41008f620cc4fc1f0a23ab38837440
#
_cell.length_a   1.000
_cell.length_b   1.000
_cell.length_c   1.000
_cell.angle_alpha   90.00
_cell.angle_beta   90.00
_cell.angle_gamma   90.00
#
_symmetry.space_group_name_H-M   'P 1'
#
loop_
_entity.id
_entity.type
_entity.pdbx_description
1 polymer ?
#
loop_
_entity_poly.entity_id
_entity_poly.type
_entity_poly.pdbx_seq_one_letter_code
_entity_poly.pdbx_strand_id
1 'polypeptide(L)'
;MMRRYTKQRNLVKPAKTRFATAFLTLHSFYMQKKNLRTLFMSTEWNKSVYAKETLGKEVARHIISPYFWNDTVQALRVGGPLINVLRMVDGEKKPPMGYIYEAMDRAKESIEKAFNYDDRKYMNVFKIIDARWTDQLHQPLHAAGHILNPGLYYKNNEMKTLTEEVWLGYHACVERMILDKTLQDKIGDELGVYMKADGLLGIESAIRARTLRSPVEWWMQYGHNVPDLQQFAIRVQSLTCSSSGCERN
;
A
#
# COMPACT_ATOMS: atom_id res chain seq x y z
N MET A 1 23.82 9.92 -27.06
CA MET A 1 22.55 10.02 -27.78
C MET A 1 21.35 10.14 -26.84
N MET A 2 20.90 9.08 -26.11
CA MET A 2 19.70 9.07 -25.28
C MET A 2 19.58 10.28 -24.32
N ARG A 3 20.62 10.62 -23.53
CA ARG A 3 20.59 11.73 -22.56
C ARG A 3 20.22 13.09 -23.18
N ARG A 4 20.62 13.38 -24.43
CA ARG A 4 20.26 14.60 -25.11
C ARG A 4 18.75 14.71 -25.34
N TYR A 5 18.10 13.58 -25.70
CA TYR A 5 16.65 13.53 -25.90
C TYR A 5 15.86 13.49 -24.60
N THR A 6 16.38 12.83 -23.57
CA THR A 6 15.71 12.69 -22.27
C THR A 6 15.98 13.86 -21.31
N LYS A 7 16.50 15.00 -21.80
CA LYS A 7 16.85 16.18 -20.99
C LYS A 7 17.77 15.79 -19.81
N GLN A 8 18.84 15.05 -20.12
CA GLN A 8 19.84 14.54 -19.17
C GLN A 8 19.32 13.55 -18.12
N ARG A 9 18.06 13.11 -18.22
CA ARG A 9 17.51 12.10 -17.31
C ARG A 9 17.93 10.70 -17.74
N ASN A 10 18.38 9.91 -16.78
CA ASN A 10 18.63 8.49 -17.00
C ASN A 10 17.32 7.70 -16.83
N LEU A 11 17.19 6.62 -17.60
CA LEU A 11 16.15 5.63 -17.34
C LEU A 11 16.51 4.82 -16.10
N VAL A 12 15.53 4.53 -15.27
CA VAL A 12 15.70 3.68 -14.12
C VAL A 12 15.95 2.25 -14.59
N LYS A 13 17.02 1.63 -14.12
CA LYS A 13 17.32 0.23 -14.41
C LYS A 13 16.67 -0.67 -13.34
N PRO A 14 16.16 -1.85 -13.73
CA PRO A 14 15.67 -2.82 -12.74
C PRO A 14 16.83 -3.30 -11.88
N ALA A 15 16.63 -3.40 -10.57
CA ALA A 15 17.60 -3.97 -9.65
C ALA A 15 17.24 -5.43 -9.33
N LYS A 16 18.23 -6.28 -9.17
CA LYS A 16 18.00 -7.70 -8.86
C LYS A 16 17.44 -7.95 -7.45
N THR A 17 17.75 -7.06 -6.51
CA THR A 17 17.49 -7.24 -5.07
C THR A 17 16.37 -6.39 -4.49
N ARG A 18 15.69 -5.56 -5.30
CA ARG A 18 14.61 -4.68 -4.81
C ARG A 18 13.32 -5.04 -5.50
N PHE A 19 12.28 -5.29 -4.71
CA PHE A 19 10.92 -5.53 -5.19
C PHE A 19 10.43 -4.35 -6.04
N ALA A 20 9.56 -4.66 -7.01
CA ALA A 20 8.87 -3.69 -7.84
C ALA A 20 9.74 -2.77 -8.74
N THR A 21 11.05 -2.99 -8.85
CA THR A 21 11.93 -2.15 -9.68
C THR A 21 11.59 -2.21 -11.17
N ALA A 22 11.03 -3.33 -11.65
CA ALA A 22 10.52 -3.45 -13.01
C ALA A 22 9.45 -2.40 -13.32
N PHE A 23 8.52 -2.16 -12.39
CA PHE A 23 7.48 -1.14 -12.52
C PHE A 23 8.04 0.29 -12.49
N LEU A 24 9.07 0.53 -11.67
CA LEU A 24 9.77 1.81 -11.67
C LEU A 24 10.47 2.06 -13.00
N THR A 25 11.02 1.01 -13.58
CA THR A 25 11.60 1.05 -14.94
C THR A 25 10.51 1.41 -15.95
N LEU A 26 9.38 0.69 -15.97
CA LEU A 26 8.25 0.98 -16.85
C LEU A 26 7.73 2.42 -16.67
N HIS A 27 7.59 2.88 -15.45
CA HIS A 27 7.20 4.25 -15.15
C HIS A 27 8.21 5.26 -15.72
N SER A 28 9.51 5.02 -15.53
CA SER A 28 10.58 5.85 -16.07
C SER A 28 10.54 5.91 -17.60
N PHE A 29 10.28 4.79 -18.27
CA PHE A 29 10.08 4.72 -19.71
C PHE A 29 8.86 5.52 -20.14
N TYR A 30 7.72 5.34 -19.45
CA TYR A 30 6.49 6.05 -19.77
C TYR A 30 6.63 7.58 -19.66
N MET A 31 7.28 8.05 -18.60
CA MET A 31 7.58 9.48 -18.43
C MET A 31 8.46 10.05 -19.56
N GLN A 32 9.25 9.21 -20.20
CA GLN A 32 10.12 9.58 -21.31
C GLN A 32 9.55 9.16 -22.69
N LYS A 33 8.31 8.69 -22.76
CA LYS A 33 7.67 8.17 -24.00
C LYS A 33 7.88 9.08 -25.20
N LYS A 34 7.56 10.38 -25.07
CA LYS A 34 7.71 11.35 -26.16
C LYS A 34 9.16 11.45 -26.62
N ASN A 35 10.07 11.60 -25.67
CA ASN A 35 11.49 11.78 -25.93
C ASN A 35 12.12 10.54 -26.56
N LEU A 36 11.76 9.36 -26.06
CA LEU A 36 12.23 8.09 -26.62
C LEU A 36 11.71 7.88 -28.05
N ARG A 37 10.44 8.13 -28.31
CA ARG A 37 9.89 8.05 -29.68
C ARG A 37 10.60 9.01 -30.63
N THR A 38 10.83 10.25 -30.22
CA THR A 38 11.59 11.23 -31.01
C THR A 38 13.01 10.75 -31.30
N LEU A 39 13.70 10.18 -30.30
CA LEU A 39 15.03 9.62 -30.51
C LEU A 39 15.02 8.50 -31.56
N PHE A 40 14.16 7.48 -31.41
CA PHE A 40 14.14 6.32 -32.29
C PHE A 40 13.63 6.63 -33.71
N MET A 41 12.96 7.77 -33.92
CA MET A 41 12.53 8.26 -35.22
C MET A 41 13.52 9.23 -35.83
N SER A 42 14.59 9.60 -35.12
CA SER A 42 15.56 10.62 -35.60
C SER A 42 16.52 10.08 -36.65
N THR A 43 17.05 11.01 -37.48
CA THR A 43 18.13 10.69 -38.42
C THR A 43 19.42 10.29 -37.73
N GLU A 44 19.67 10.80 -36.51
CA GLU A 44 20.82 10.43 -35.67
C GLU A 44 20.76 8.94 -35.26
N TRP A 45 19.58 8.47 -34.84
CA TRP A 45 19.38 7.05 -34.54
C TRP A 45 19.61 6.19 -35.79
N ASN A 46 18.96 6.53 -36.90
CA ASN A 46 19.03 5.72 -38.13
C ASN A 46 20.44 5.61 -38.71
N LYS A 47 21.29 6.61 -38.48
CA LYS A 47 22.72 6.59 -38.87
C LYS A 47 23.62 5.86 -37.89
N SER A 48 23.13 5.52 -36.68
CA SER A 48 23.93 4.89 -35.64
C SER A 48 24.22 3.43 -35.95
N VAL A 49 25.31 2.89 -35.40
CA VAL A 49 25.67 1.48 -35.46
C VAL A 49 24.58 0.64 -34.80
N TYR A 50 24.03 1.13 -33.70
CA TYR A 50 22.99 0.41 -32.91
C TYR A 50 21.70 0.19 -33.70
N ALA A 51 21.32 1.08 -34.61
CA ALA A 51 20.11 0.88 -35.42
C ALA A 51 20.25 -0.27 -36.42
N LYS A 52 21.48 -0.72 -36.70
CA LYS A 52 21.78 -1.83 -37.62
C LYS A 52 21.76 -3.18 -36.87
N GLU A 53 21.99 -3.18 -35.57
CA GLU A 53 22.01 -4.38 -34.74
C GLU A 53 20.59 -4.95 -34.56
N THR A 54 20.48 -6.26 -34.44
CA THR A 54 19.20 -6.97 -34.23
C THR A 54 18.47 -6.44 -32.99
N LEU A 55 19.18 -6.33 -31.86
CA LEU A 55 18.62 -5.83 -30.61
C LEU A 55 18.16 -4.36 -30.73
N GLY A 56 18.93 -3.52 -31.42
CA GLY A 56 18.56 -2.13 -31.65
C GLY A 56 17.28 -1.98 -32.47
N LYS A 57 17.12 -2.79 -33.51
CA LYS A 57 15.88 -2.84 -34.31
C LYS A 57 14.67 -3.29 -33.47
N GLU A 58 14.86 -4.30 -32.63
CA GLU A 58 13.82 -4.80 -31.74
C GLU A 58 13.37 -3.76 -30.73
N VAL A 59 14.30 -3.10 -30.04
CA VAL A 59 14.01 -2.00 -29.11
C VAL A 59 13.29 -0.85 -29.82
N ALA A 60 13.76 -0.43 -30.99
CA ALA A 60 13.11 0.61 -31.78
C ALA A 60 11.67 0.24 -32.13
N ARG A 61 11.42 -1.00 -32.56
CA ARG A 61 10.08 -1.51 -32.86
C ARG A 61 9.15 -1.38 -31.65
N HIS A 62 9.59 -1.77 -30.45
CA HIS A 62 8.79 -1.65 -29.23
C HIS A 62 8.50 -0.19 -28.88
N ILE A 63 9.52 0.67 -28.87
CA ILE A 63 9.38 2.09 -28.52
C ILE A 63 8.46 2.86 -29.47
N ILE A 64 8.45 2.50 -30.77
CA ILE A 64 7.58 3.15 -31.76
C ILE A 64 6.15 2.59 -31.67
N SER A 65 5.98 1.33 -31.27
CA SER A 65 4.70 0.64 -31.23
C SER A 65 3.69 1.29 -30.27
N PRO A 66 2.47 1.64 -30.72
CA PRO A 66 1.40 2.06 -29.84
C PRO A 66 0.98 0.98 -28.81
N TYR A 67 1.01 -0.28 -29.21
CA TYR A 67 0.62 -1.41 -28.36
C TYR A 67 1.50 -1.50 -27.11
N PHE A 68 2.83 -1.41 -27.26
CA PHE A 68 3.76 -1.40 -26.14
C PHE A 68 3.41 -0.33 -25.09
N TRP A 69 3.05 0.87 -25.53
CA TRP A 69 2.69 1.97 -24.63
C TRP A 69 1.32 1.77 -23.98
N ASN A 70 0.38 1.20 -24.69
CA ASN A 70 -0.91 0.85 -24.12
C ASN A 70 -0.76 -0.20 -23.01
N ASP A 71 -0.01 -1.26 -23.28
CA ASP A 71 0.26 -2.31 -22.27
C ASP A 71 1.03 -1.75 -21.08
N THR A 72 2.01 -0.87 -21.32
CA THR A 72 2.73 -0.14 -20.27
C THR A 72 1.78 0.66 -19.38
N VAL A 73 0.83 1.39 -19.96
CA VAL A 73 -0.17 2.16 -19.19
C VAL A 73 -1.06 1.24 -18.38
N GLN A 74 -1.54 0.12 -18.95
CA GLN A 74 -2.36 -0.85 -18.23
C GLN A 74 -1.59 -1.44 -17.04
N ALA A 75 -0.35 -1.87 -17.25
CA ALA A 75 0.52 -2.37 -16.18
C ALA A 75 0.74 -1.33 -15.06
N LEU A 76 0.96 -0.07 -15.42
CA LEU A 76 1.17 1.01 -14.44
C LEU A 76 -0.10 1.38 -13.68
N ARG A 77 -1.28 1.33 -14.31
CA ARG A 77 -2.57 1.56 -13.65
C ARG A 77 -2.86 0.56 -12.55
N VAL A 78 -2.46 -0.69 -12.75
CA VAL A 78 -2.60 -1.77 -11.76
C VAL A 78 -1.44 -1.74 -10.76
N GLY A 79 -0.20 -1.74 -11.25
CA GLY A 79 0.99 -1.89 -10.42
C GLY A 79 1.30 -0.67 -9.56
N GLY A 80 0.99 0.54 -10.02
CA GLY A 80 1.29 1.77 -9.29
C GLY A 80 0.67 1.82 -7.89
N PRO A 81 -0.65 1.64 -7.73
CA PRO A 81 -1.30 1.59 -6.43
C PRO A 81 -0.73 0.50 -5.52
N LEU A 82 -0.52 -0.71 -6.04
CA LEU A 82 0.01 -1.85 -5.28
C LEU A 82 1.46 -1.62 -4.81
N ILE A 83 2.27 -0.96 -5.63
CA ILE A 83 3.65 -0.59 -5.25
C ILE A 83 3.66 0.42 -4.10
N ASN A 84 2.68 1.32 -4.04
CA ASN A 84 2.57 2.26 -2.92
C ASN A 84 2.29 1.51 -1.61
N VAL A 85 1.41 0.49 -1.63
CA VAL A 85 1.19 -0.39 -0.48
C VAL A 85 2.48 -1.13 -0.10
N LEU A 86 3.13 -1.75 -1.07
CA LEU A 86 4.39 -2.47 -0.84
C LEU A 86 5.46 -1.56 -0.20
N ARG A 87 5.61 -0.34 -0.68
CA ARG A 87 6.56 0.63 -0.12
C ARG A 87 6.19 1.08 1.29
N MET A 88 4.90 1.17 1.59
CA MET A 88 4.45 1.48 2.93
C MET A 88 4.80 0.34 3.89
N VAL A 89 4.59 -0.91 3.46
CA VAL A 89 4.90 -2.12 4.24
C VAL A 89 6.40 -2.29 4.47
N ASP A 90 7.20 -2.01 3.45
CA ASP A 90 8.69 -2.09 3.52
C ASP A 90 9.33 -0.85 4.16
N GLY A 91 8.55 0.15 4.53
CA GLY A 91 9.04 1.39 5.11
C GLY A 91 9.47 1.22 6.57
N GLU A 92 10.66 1.68 6.91
CA GLU A 92 11.23 1.58 8.27
C GLU A 92 10.75 2.69 9.23
N LYS A 93 10.15 3.76 8.69
CA LYS A 93 9.88 4.98 9.49
C LYS A 93 8.63 4.92 10.37
N LYS A 94 7.64 4.12 10.01
CA LYS A 94 6.38 4.00 10.76
C LYS A 94 5.87 2.56 10.67
N PRO A 95 5.47 1.93 11.78
CA PRO A 95 4.86 0.62 11.74
C PRO A 95 3.61 0.63 10.84
N PRO A 96 3.53 -0.25 9.82
CA PRO A 96 2.45 -0.20 8.84
C PRO A 96 1.18 -0.95 9.27
N MET A 97 1.22 -1.68 10.40
CA MET A 97 0.15 -2.59 10.82
C MET A 97 -1.23 -1.93 10.88
N GLY A 98 -1.30 -0.72 11.41
CA GLY A 98 -2.56 0.02 11.52
C GLY A 98 -3.07 0.62 10.21
N TYR A 99 -2.34 0.48 9.10
CA TYR A 99 -2.68 1.16 7.84
C TYR A 99 -2.87 0.21 6.66
N ILE A 100 -2.38 -1.04 6.75
CA ILE A 100 -2.30 -1.93 5.59
C ILE A 100 -3.67 -2.29 5.02
N TYR A 101 -4.68 -2.50 5.88
CA TYR A 101 -6.04 -2.83 5.46
C TYR A 101 -6.62 -1.69 4.59
N GLU A 102 -6.63 -0.48 5.11
CA GLU A 102 -7.09 0.72 4.40
C GLU A 102 -6.26 1.01 3.14
N ALA A 103 -4.95 0.74 3.18
CA ALA A 103 -4.08 0.96 2.03
C ALA A 103 -4.41 0.02 0.86
N MET A 104 -4.81 -1.22 1.14
CA MET A 104 -5.26 -2.16 0.10
C MET A 104 -6.61 -1.74 -0.49
N ASP A 105 -7.57 -1.31 0.33
CA ASP A 105 -8.84 -0.79 -0.15
C ASP A 105 -8.64 0.42 -1.07
N ARG A 106 -7.82 1.37 -0.65
CA ARG A 106 -7.46 2.54 -1.47
C ARG A 106 -6.72 2.17 -2.75
N ALA A 107 -5.89 1.13 -2.72
CA ALA A 107 -5.23 0.65 -3.92
C ALA A 107 -6.26 0.09 -4.92
N LYS A 108 -7.24 -0.67 -4.47
CA LYS A 108 -8.34 -1.19 -5.31
C LYS A 108 -9.17 -0.03 -5.88
N GLU A 109 -9.61 0.92 -5.06
CA GLU A 109 -10.33 2.11 -5.53
C GLU A 109 -9.53 2.92 -6.57
N SER A 110 -8.22 3.04 -6.38
CA SER A 110 -7.34 3.74 -7.32
C SER A 110 -7.23 3.01 -8.66
N ILE A 111 -7.25 1.67 -8.64
CA ILE A 111 -7.30 0.85 -9.86
C ILE A 111 -8.64 1.06 -10.56
N GLU A 112 -9.78 0.98 -9.87
CA GLU A 112 -11.12 1.22 -10.44
C GLU A 112 -11.19 2.58 -11.14
N LYS A 113 -10.78 3.64 -10.43
CA LYS A 113 -10.72 5.02 -10.97
C LYS A 113 -9.83 5.11 -12.21
N ALA A 114 -8.66 4.44 -12.21
CA ALA A 114 -7.74 4.46 -13.34
C ALA A 114 -8.32 3.79 -14.59
N PHE A 115 -9.27 2.88 -14.43
CA PHE A 115 -10.01 2.23 -15.53
C PHE A 115 -11.39 2.86 -15.78
N ASN A 116 -11.70 4.02 -15.18
CA ASN A 116 -13.00 4.69 -15.29
C ASN A 116 -14.16 3.78 -14.89
N TYR A 117 -13.96 2.90 -13.89
CA TYR A 117 -14.96 1.94 -13.38
C TYR A 117 -15.44 0.93 -14.44
N ASP A 118 -14.65 0.66 -15.48
CA ASP A 118 -14.96 -0.41 -16.46
C ASP A 118 -14.47 -1.76 -15.93
N ASP A 119 -15.38 -2.48 -15.27
CA ASP A 119 -15.13 -3.76 -14.58
C ASP A 119 -14.43 -4.81 -15.46
N ARG A 120 -14.74 -4.83 -16.74
CA ARG A 120 -14.14 -5.78 -17.69
C ARG A 120 -12.63 -5.67 -17.78
N LYS A 121 -12.06 -4.51 -17.39
CA LYS A 121 -10.63 -4.23 -17.50
C LYS A 121 -9.84 -4.57 -16.24
N TYR A 122 -10.48 -4.61 -15.07
CA TYR A 122 -9.78 -4.83 -13.80
C TYR A 122 -10.28 -6.01 -12.97
N MET A 123 -11.50 -6.54 -13.20
CA MET A 123 -12.04 -7.64 -12.40
C MET A 123 -11.15 -8.88 -12.35
N ASN A 124 -10.47 -9.24 -13.46
CA ASN A 124 -9.53 -10.36 -13.45
C ASN A 124 -8.31 -10.08 -12.54
N VAL A 125 -7.88 -8.82 -12.46
CA VAL A 125 -6.82 -8.41 -11.56
C VAL A 125 -7.30 -8.47 -10.11
N PHE A 126 -8.53 -8.03 -9.85
CA PHE A 126 -9.12 -8.09 -8.51
C PHE A 126 -9.26 -9.53 -8.01
N LYS A 127 -9.71 -10.45 -8.84
CA LYS A 127 -9.73 -11.88 -8.49
C LYS A 127 -8.37 -12.39 -8.02
N ILE A 128 -7.29 -11.96 -8.68
CA ILE A 128 -5.92 -12.35 -8.29
C ILE A 128 -5.53 -11.66 -6.97
N ILE A 129 -5.82 -10.36 -6.82
CA ILE A 129 -5.52 -9.61 -5.60
C ILE A 129 -6.28 -10.23 -4.42
N ASP A 130 -7.60 -10.47 -4.58
CA ASP A 130 -8.45 -10.98 -3.52
C ASP A 130 -8.05 -12.38 -3.09
N ALA A 131 -7.80 -13.29 -4.04
CA ALA A 131 -7.29 -14.62 -3.73
C ALA A 131 -5.97 -14.57 -2.94
N ARG A 132 -5.02 -13.71 -3.35
CA ARG A 132 -3.75 -13.55 -2.64
C ARG A 132 -3.92 -12.84 -1.30
N TRP A 133 -4.82 -11.86 -1.23
CA TRP A 133 -5.09 -11.15 0.01
C TRP A 133 -5.74 -12.07 1.03
N THR A 134 -6.84 -12.74 0.69
CA THR A 134 -7.58 -13.61 1.60
C THR A 134 -6.77 -14.82 2.04
N ASP A 135 -6.09 -15.50 1.10
CA ASP A 135 -5.45 -16.78 1.41
C ASP A 135 -4.06 -16.63 2.02
N GLN A 136 -3.33 -15.56 1.71
CA GLN A 136 -1.90 -15.47 2.02
C GLN A 136 -1.50 -14.21 2.81
N LEU A 137 -2.15 -13.08 2.58
CA LEU A 137 -1.71 -11.79 3.11
C LEU A 137 -2.62 -11.26 4.23
N HIS A 138 -3.94 -11.52 4.15
CA HIS A 138 -4.86 -11.07 5.17
C HIS A 138 -4.68 -11.90 6.45
N GLN A 139 -4.29 -11.23 7.52
CA GLN A 139 -4.12 -11.83 8.84
C GLN A 139 -5.06 -11.13 9.82
N PRO A 140 -5.57 -11.85 10.85
CA PRO A 140 -6.35 -11.24 11.94
C PRO A 140 -5.71 -9.98 12.52
N LEU A 141 -4.38 -9.95 12.53
CA LEU A 141 -3.58 -8.81 12.99
C LEU A 141 -3.83 -7.52 12.20
N HIS A 142 -4.10 -7.63 10.89
CA HIS A 142 -4.39 -6.47 10.04
C HIS A 142 -5.77 -5.86 10.38
N ALA A 143 -6.75 -6.70 10.66
CA ALA A 143 -8.07 -6.29 11.11
C ALA A 143 -8.00 -5.58 12.47
N ALA A 144 -7.27 -6.17 13.42
CA ALA A 144 -7.02 -5.57 14.72
C ALA A 144 -6.29 -4.23 14.58
N GLY A 145 -5.25 -4.17 13.73
CA GLY A 145 -4.54 -2.94 13.44
C GLY A 145 -5.45 -1.85 12.87
N HIS A 146 -6.39 -2.20 12.01
CA HIS A 146 -7.36 -1.26 11.42
C HIS A 146 -8.31 -0.69 12.47
N ILE A 147 -8.93 -1.56 13.31
CA ILE A 147 -9.84 -1.15 14.39
C ILE A 147 -9.12 -0.30 15.42
N LEU A 148 -7.92 -0.69 15.82
CA LEU A 148 -7.15 -0.01 16.85
C LEU A 148 -6.38 1.23 16.34
N ASN A 149 -6.53 1.60 15.08
CA ASN A 149 -6.02 2.86 14.56
C ASN A 149 -7.07 3.97 14.73
N PRO A 150 -6.92 4.89 15.68
CA PRO A 150 -7.95 5.89 15.96
C PRO A 150 -8.19 6.84 14.78
N GLY A 151 -7.17 7.12 13.97
CA GLY A 151 -7.30 7.95 12.78
C GLY A 151 -8.12 7.32 11.65
N LEU A 152 -8.22 5.98 11.63
CA LEU A 152 -9.03 5.24 10.67
C LEU A 152 -10.38 4.85 11.26
N TYR A 153 -10.39 4.31 12.48
CA TYR A 153 -11.60 3.82 13.13
C TYR A 153 -12.67 4.92 13.22
N TYR A 154 -12.36 6.04 13.82
CA TYR A 154 -13.34 7.11 14.01
C TYR A 154 -13.70 7.83 12.71
N LYS A 155 -12.78 7.89 11.74
CA LYS A 155 -13.06 8.44 10.41
C LYS A 155 -14.04 7.57 9.63
N ASN A 156 -13.89 6.24 9.70
CA ASN A 156 -14.71 5.31 8.93
C ASN A 156 -16.07 5.05 9.57
N ASN A 157 -16.21 5.19 10.90
CA ASN A 157 -17.49 5.05 11.61
C ASN A 157 -18.51 6.14 11.23
N GLU A 158 -18.05 7.28 10.74
CA GLU A 158 -18.95 8.30 10.19
C GLU A 158 -19.47 7.95 8.78
N MET A 159 -18.83 7.00 8.07
CA MET A 159 -19.12 6.74 6.65
C MET A 159 -19.32 5.26 6.26
N LYS A 160 -18.81 4.28 6.99
CA LYS A 160 -18.93 2.84 6.66
C LYS A 160 -18.97 1.99 7.93
N THR A 161 -20.00 1.16 8.05
CA THR A 161 -20.02 0.07 9.02
C THR A 161 -18.89 -0.91 8.69
N LEU A 162 -18.03 -1.21 9.66
CA LEU A 162 -17.00 -2.24 9.52
C LEU A 162 -17.67 -3.59 9.19
N THR A 163 -17.07 -4.35 8.28
CA THR A 163 -17.60 -5.66 7.88
C THR A 163 -17.43 -6.68 8.99
N GLU A 164 -18.29 -7.69 8.97
CA GLU A 164 -18.18 -8.84 9.90
C GLU A 164 -16.79 -9.49 9.88
N GLU A 165 -16.17 -9.57 8.68
CA GLU A 165 -14.82 -10.11 8.51
C GLU A 165 -13.78 -9.36 9.34
N VAL A 166 -13.85 -8.03 9.39
CA VAL A 166 -12.93 -7.20 10.19
C VAL A 166 -13.12 -7.46 11.68
N TRP A 167 -14.37 -7.59 12.15
CA TRP A 167 -14.65 -7.92 13.55
C TRP A 167 -14.19 -9.33 13.93
N LEU A 168 -14.46 -10.32 13.08
CA LEU A 168 -13.96 -11.69 13.28
C LEU A 168 -12.43 -11.72 13.37
N GLY A 169 -11.75 -10.98 12.49
CA GLY A 169 -10.30 -10.86 12.53
C GLY A 169 -9.80 -10.20 13.82
N TYR A 170 -10.46 -9.15 14.31
CA TYR A 170 -10.11 -8.51 15.58
C TYR A 170 -10.22 -9.50 16.76
N HIS A 171 -11.36 -10.19 16.90
CA HIS A 171 -11.57 -11.15 17.98
C HIS A 171 -10.58 -12.32 17.90
N ALA A 172 -10.35 -12.88 16.71
CA ALA A 172 -9.34 -13.91 16.51
C ALA A 172 -7.92 -13.43 16.91
N CYS A 173 -7.60 -12.16 16.68
CA CYS A 173 -6.35 -11.57 17.12
C CYS A 173 -6.25 -11.48 18.64
N VAL A 174 -7.32 -11.02 19.32
CA VAL A 174 -7.37 -10.97 20.78
C VAL A 174 -7.18 -12.37 21.38
N GLU A 175 -7.95 -13.36 20.91
CA GLU A 175 -7.87 -14.75 21.39
C GLU A 175 -6.48 -15.37 21.23
N ARG A 176 -5.81 -15.05 20.12
CA ARG A 176 -4.49 -15.61 19.80
C ARG A 176 -3.36 -14.96 20.59
N MET A 177 -3.48 -13.67 20.88
CA MET A 177 -2.41 -12.89 21.54
C MET A 177 -2.57 -12.83 23.06
N ILE A 178 -3.77 -13.02 23.57
CA ILE A 178 -4.12 -12.95 25.00
C ILE A 178 -4.67 -14.32 25.42
N LEU A 179 -3.90 -15.06 26.21
CA LEU A 179 -4.31 -16.41 26.64
C LEU A 179 -5.26 -16.40 27.84
N ASP A 180 -5.20 -15.34 28.64
CA ASP A 180 -6.05 -15.16 29.81
C ASP A 180 -7.46 -14.71 29.40
N LYS A 181 -8.46 -15.54 29.65
CA LYS A 181 -9.88 -15.28 29.34
C LYS A 181 -10.42 -14.04 30.06
N THR A 182 -10.05 -13.87 31.32
CA THR A 182 -10.49 -12.71 32.14
C THR A 182 -9.93 -11.39 31.50
N LEU A 183 -8.72 -11.44 30.99
CA LEU A 183 -8.13 -10.29 30.30
C LEU A 183 -8.79 -10.04 28.94
N GLN A 184 -9.19 -11.10 28.21
CA GLN A 184 -9.97 -10.95 26.98
C GLN A 184 -11.30 -10.23 27.25
N ASP A 185 -12.02 -10.61 28.34
CA ASP A 185 -13.29 -9.98 28.70
C ASP A 185 -13.10 -8.50 29.03
N LYS A 186 -12.07 -8.14 29.81
CA LYS A 186 -11.73 -6.75 30.12
C LYS A 186 -11.43 -5.93 28.86
N ILE A 187 -10.62 -6.48 27.94
CA ILE A 187 -10.32 -5.84 26.64
C ILE A 187 -11.62 -5.62 25.85
N GLY A 188 -12.57 -6.56 25.93
CA GLY A 188 -13.89 -6.43 25.30
C GLY A 188 -14.73 -5.29 25.88
N ASP A 189 -14.77 -5.18 27.22
CA ASP A 189 -15.47 -4.09 27.92
C ASP A 189 -14.84 -2.72 27.57
N GLU A 190 -13.51 -2.63 27.62
CA GLU A 190 -12.75 -1.43 27.30
C GLU A 190 -12.88 -1.03 25.82
N LEU A 191 -13.06 -2.00 24.92
CA LEU A 191 -13.37 -1.74 23.52
C LEU A 191 -14.66 -0.93 23.38
N GLY A 192 -15.68 -1.23 24.19
CA GLY A 192 -16.94 -0.46 24.23
C GLY A 192 -16.72 1.02 24.59
N VAL A 193 -15.79 1.31 25.52
CA VAL A 193 -15.39 2.68 25.92
C VAL A 193 -14.68 3.37 24.74
N TYR A 194 -13.75 2.66 24.09
CA TYR A 194 -13.05 3.17 22.91
C TYR A 194 -14.03 3.48 21.76
N MET A 195 -14.94 2.58 21.46
CA MET A 195 -15.91 2.75 20.38
C MET A 195 -16.76 4.02 20.54
N LYS A 196 -17.12 4.38 21.78
CA LYS A 196 -17.89 5.57 22.10
C LYS A 196 -17.02 6.83 22.22
N ALA A 197 -15.70 6.69 22.22
CA ALA A 197 -14.76 7.77 22.52
C ALA A 197 -14.99 8.39 23.91
N ASP A 198 -15.31 7.57 24.90
CA ASP A 198 -15.60 8.05 26.26
C ASP A 198 -14.32 8.50 27.01
N GLY A 199 -14.48 9.44 27.93
CA GLY A 199 -13.39 9.94 28.77
C GLY A 199 -12.28 10.63 27.99
N LEU A 200 -11.01 10.28 28.26
CA LEU A 200 -9.84 10.88 27.59
C LEU A 200 -9.80 10.65 26.09
N LEU A 201 -10.42 9.58 25.60
CA LEU A 201 -10.44 9.24 24.18
C LEU A 201 -11.26 10.21 23.32
N GLY A 202 -12.21 10.93 23.97
CA GLY A 202 -13.14 11.87 23.33
C GLY A 202 -12.85 13.33 23.55
N ILE A 203 -11.83 13.71 24.33
CA ILE A 203 -11.49 15.12 24.51
C ILE A 203 -10.99 15.76 23.21
N GLU A 204 -11.19 17.05 23.03
CA GLU A 204 -10.83 17.74 21.78
C GLU A 204 -9.36 17.54 21.35
N SER A 205 -8.43 17.50 22.29
CA SER A 205 -7.02 17.26 21.97
C SER A 205 -6.79 15.83 21.45
N ALA A 206 -7.49 14.83 21.99
CA ALA A 206 -7.43 13.45 21.50
C ALA A 206 -8.02 13.35 20.10
N ILE A 207 -9.15 14.01 19.83
CA ILE A 207 -9.79 14.04 18.51
C ILE A 207 -8.85 14.65 17.46
N ARG A 208 -8.27 15.81 17.73
CA ARG A 208 -7.28 16.44 16.83
C ARG A 208 -6.05 15.55 16.62
N ALA A 209 -5.59 14.87 17.67
CA ALA A 209 -4.41 14.02 17.64
C ALA A 209 -4.58 12.73 16.83
N ARG A 210 -5.81 12.26 16.56
CA ARG A 210 -6.09 11.03 15.79
C ARG A 210 -5.39 10.99 14.43
N THR A 211 -5.24 12.14 13.79
CA THR A 211 -4.62 12.25 12.45
C THR A 211 -3.22 12.84 12.48
N LEU A 212 -2.82 13.47 13.58
CA LEU A 212 -1.53 14.16 13.70
C LEU A 212 -0.44 13.27 14.30
N ARG A 213 -0.82 12.29 15.11
CA ARG A 213 0.09 11.36 15.79
C ARG A 213 0.03 9.97 15.16
N SER A 214 1.07 9.19 15.39
CA SER A 214 1.00 7.75 15.12
C SER A 214 -0.02 7.09 16.07
N PRO A 215 -0.65 5.97 15.67
CA PRO A 215 -1.56 5.25 16.56
C PRO A 215 -0.92 4.89 17.91
N VAL A 216 0.34 4.47 17.92
CA VAL A 216 1.08 4.13 19.15
C VAL A 216 1.18 5.34 20.07
N GLU A 217 1.64 6.50 19.57
CA GLU A 217 1.75 7.73 20.36
C GLU A 217 0.38 8.20 20.87
N TRP A 218 -0.66 8.04 20.06
CA TRP A 218 -2.01 8.40 20.46
C TRP A 218 -2.49 7.51 21.62
N TRP A 219 -2.33 6.18 21.51
CA TRP A 219 -2.70 5.26 22.57
C TRP A 219 -1.91 5.51 23.86
N MET A 220 -0.60 5.76 23.76
CA MET A 220 0.23 6.09 24.92
C MET A 220 -0.27 7.34 25.66
N GLN A 221 -0.78 8.32 24.93
CA GLN A 221 -1.19 9.59 25.52
C GLN A 221 -2.63 9.59 26.04
N TYR A 222 -3.55 8.91 25.38
CA TYR A 222 -4.99 9.03 25.64
C TYR A 222 -5.66 7.73 26.12
N GLY A 223 -4.99 6.60 26.07
CA GLY A 223 -5.58 5.30 26.41
C GLY A 223 -5.63 4.95 27.90
N HIS A 224 -5.27 5.89 28.80
CA HIS A 224 -5.10 5.57 30.24
C HIS A 224 -6.37 5.10 30.97
N ASN A 225 -7.55 5.44 30.47
CA ASN A 225 -8.82 4.98 31.05
C ASN A 225 -9.28 3.60 30.52
N VAL A 226 -8.50 3.00 29.63
CA VAL A 226 -8.69 1.66 29.05
C VAL A 226 -7.35 0.92 29.00
N PRO A 227 -6.75 0.59 30.16
CA PRO A 227 -5.35 0.18 30.24
C PRO A 227 -5.04 -1.15 29.58
N ASP A 228 -5.95 -2.12 29.63
CA ASP A 228 -5.77 -3.45 29.05
C ASP A 228 -5.84 -3.37 27.50
N LEU A 229 -6.83 -2.64 26.98
CA LEU A 229 -6.95 -2.35 25.55
C LEU A 229 -5.79 -1.47 25.07
N GLN A 230 -5.34 -0.48 25.85
CA GLN A 230 -4.19 0.36 25.53
C GLN A 230 -2.94 -0.49 25.29
N GLN A 231 -2.61 -1.41 26.19
CA GLN A 231 -1.44 -2.26 26.04
C GLN A 231 -1.55 -3.17 24.81
N PHE A 232 -2.72 -3.77 24.61
CA PHE A 232 -2.99 -4.58 23.43
C PHE A 232 -2.84 -3.74 22.13
N ALA A 233 -3.43 -2.55 22.10
CA ALA A 233 -3.38 -1.66 20.94
C ALA A 233 -1.95 -1.21 20.63
N ILE A 234 -1.18 -0.81 21.64
CA ILE A 234 0.23 -0.42 21.46
C ILE A 234 1.02 -1.61 20.89
N ARG A 235 0.82 -2.82 21.42
CA ARG A 235 1.49 -4.03 20.93
C ARG A 235 1.17 -4.28 19.46
N VAL A 236 -0.11 -4.29 19.08
CA VAL A 236 -0.55 -4.50 17.69
C VAL A 236 -0.01 -3.41 16.76
N GLN A 237 -0.17 -2.15 17.13
CA GLN A 237 0.20 -1.00 16.31
C GLN A 237 1.72 -0.84 16.12
N SER A 238 2.52 -1.46 16.99
CA SER A 238 3.99 -1.44 16.90
C SER A 238 4.55 -2.50 15.97
N LEU A 239 3.73 -3.45 15.49
CA LEU A 239 4.20 -4.56 14.66
C LEU A 239 4.43 -4.12 13.21
N THR A 240 5.41 -4.77 12.58
CA THR A 240 5.68 -4.67 11.15
C THR A 240 4.80 -5.66 10.38
N CYS A 241 4.47 -5.35 9.11
CA CYS A 241 3.73 -6.25 8.22
C CYS A 241 4.67 -7.11 7.34
N SER A 242 5.97 -6.94 7.44
CA SER A 242 6.96 -7.60 6.60
C SER A 242 8.21 -7.94 7.40
N SER A 243 8.82 -9.08 7.09
CA SER A 243 10.15 -9.48 7.61
C SER A 243 11.30 -8.71 6.96
N SER A 244 11.04 -7.93 5.91
CA SER A 244 12.08 -7.23 5.14
C SER A 244 12.98 -6.33 6.00
N GLY A 245 12.48 -5.76 7.08
CA GLY A 245 13.28 -4.99 8.04
C GLY A 245 14.28 -5.85 8.80
N CYS A 246 13.92 -7.11 9.09
CA CYS A 246 14.78 -8.06 9.81
C CYS A 246 15.84 -8.67 8.89
N GLU A 247 15.55 -8.79 7.58
CA GLU A 247 16.46 -9.41 6.60
C GLU A 247 17.57 -8.45 6.11
N ARG A 248 17.47 -7.17 6.42
CA ARG A 248 18.43 -6.14 5.99
C ARG A 248 19.54 -5.84 7.00
N ASN A 249 19.56 -6.52 8.14
CA ASN A 249 20.59 -6.39 9.18
C ASN A 249 21.66 -7.45 9.03
#